data_3b4545bd2ac7ee9bac6da361baabb037
#
_entry.id   3b4545bd2ac7ee9bac6da361baabb037
#
_cell.length_a   1.000
_cell.length_b   1.000
_cell.length_c   1.000
_cell.angle_alpha   90.00
_cell.angle_beta   90.00
_cell.angle_gamma   90.00
#
_symmetry.space_group_name_H-M   'P 1'
#
loop_
_entity.id
_entity.type
_entity.pdbx_description
1 polymer ?
#
loop_
_entity_poly.entity_id
_entity_poly.type
_entity_poly.pdbx_seq_one_letter_code
_entity_poly.pdbx_strand_id
1 'polypeptide(L)'
;RPECETDMTENSTGDLRSSTSPADSSVVGQYSEATQADVIAAIERARNSLPHWSSLCVTERAAILERAAELFEARTAEFTSLIAKEAGRTLNDGLDEVREAVDFCRYYAAQATSLMHSELELPGVTGETNRLSYAPRGPWLCISPWNFPLAIFTGQIVANLAVGNTVIAKPAEQTPLVARLACDV
;
A
#
# COMPACT_ATOMS: atom_id res chain seq x y z
N ARG A 1 -6.22 19.60 -15.23
CA ARG A 1 -5.96 18.14 -15.25
C ARG A 1 -4.53 17.94 -15.71
N PRO A 2 -3.62 17.41 -14.94
CA PRO A 2 -2.49 16.68 -15.48
C PRO A 2 -3.00 15.28 -15.77
N GLU A 3 -2.93 14.87 -17.00
CA GLU A 3 -3.08 13.50 -17.44
C GLU A 3 -1.92 12.72 -16.82
N CYS A 4 -2.19 11.99 -15.75
CA CYS A 4 -1.26 11.03 -15.21
C CYS A 4 -1.44 9.73 -16.00
N GLU A 5 -0.93 9.71 -17.23
CA GLU A 5 -0.58 8.47 -17.90
C GLU A 5 0.70 7.92 -17.26
N THR A 6 0.56 7.29 -16.12
CA THR A 6 1.63 6.44 -15.59
C THR A 6 1.56 5.10 -16.29
N ASP A 7 2.16 5.04 -17.46
CA ASP A 7 2.40 3.78 -18.15
C ASP A 7 3.43 2.99 -17.34
N MET A 8 2.99 1.89 -16.71
CA MET A 8 3.87 0.97 -15.95
C MET A 8 4.89 0.27 -16.82
N THR A 9 4.72 0.32 -18.14
CA THR A 9 5.69 -0.24 -19.08
C THR A 9 6.95 0.62 -19.18
N GLU A 10 6.91 1.88 -18.77
CA GLU A 10 8.08 2.79 -18.92
C GLU A 10 9.23 2.52 -17.94
N ASN A 11 9.04 1.75 -16.86
CA ASN A 11 10.07 1.56 -15.83
C ASN A 11 10.52 0.12 -15.59
N SER A 12 9.90 -0.88 -16.19
CA SER A 12 10.34 -2.29 -16.08
C SER A 12 10.87 -2.80 -17.42
N THR A 13 12.08 -3.37 -17.39
CA THR A 13 12.73 -4.00 -18.55
C THR A 13 12.44 -5.49 -18.64
N GLY A 14 11.57 -6.01 -17.78
CA GLY A 14 11.22 -7.42 -17.72
C GLY A 14 10.22 -7.87 -18.79
N ASP A 15 9.97 -9.16 -18.82
CA ASP A 15 9.05 -9.78 -19.78
C ASP A 15 7.63 -9.30 -19.58
N LEU A 16 6.96 -8.98 -20.70
CA LEU A 16 5.54 -8.64 -20.69
C LEU A 16 4.70 -9.90 -20.49
N ARG A 17 3.81 -9.86 -19.50
CA ARG A 17 2.90 -10.94 -19.13
C ARG A 17 1.45 -10.49 -19.22
N SER A 18 0.54 -11.44 -19.42
CA SER A 18 -0.90 -11.20 -19.40
C SER A 18 -1.50 -11.70 -18.11
N SER A 19 -2.27 -10.84 -17.45
CA SER A 19 -3.19 -11.27 -16.38
C SER A 19 -4.48 -11.76 -17.03
N THR A 20 -4.96 -12.93 -16.61
CA THR A 20 -6.13 -13.60 -17.20
C THR A 20 -7.21 -13.86 -16.16
N SER A 21 -8.46 -13.76 -16.58
CA SER A 21 -9.62 -14.12 -15.77
C SER A 21 -9.64 -15.62 -15.48
N PRO A 22 -9.76 -16.05 -14.22
CA PRO A 22 -9.88 -17.47 -13.88
C PRO A 22 -11.23 -18.07 -14.32
N ALA A 23 -12.22 -17.27 -14.67
CA ALA A 23 -13.54 -17.73 -15.07
C ALA A 23 -13.58 -18.27 -16.50
N ASP A 24 -12.85 -17.60 -17.44
CA ASP A 24 -12.96 -17.90 -18.86
C ASP A 24 -11.62 -17.79 -19.61
N SER A 25 -10.52 -17.55 -18.88
CA SER A 25 -9.17 -17.36 -19.42
C SER A 25 -9.02 -16.14 -20.37
N SER A 26 -9.99 -15.23 -20.38
CA SER A 26 -9.87 -13.99 -21.14
C SER A 26 -8.77 -13.10 -20.57
N VAL A 27 -8.09 -12.34 -21.42
CA VAL A 27 -7.05 -11.40 -20.98
C VAL A 27 -7.73 -10.20 -20.31
N VAL A 28 -7.38 -9.94 -19.05
CA VAL A 28 -7.85 -8.78 -18.27
C VAL A 28 -6.97 -7.56 -18.56
N GLY A 29 -5.66 -7.79 -18.65
CA GLY A 29 -4.68 -6.75 -18.96
C GLY A 29 -3.26 -7.30 -19.02
N GLN A 30 -2.28 -6.41 -19.13
CA GLN A 30 -0.87 -6.77 -19.22
C GLN A 30 -0.05 -6.07 -18.14
N TYR A 31 1.05 -6.70 -17.73
CA TYR A 31 2.03 -6.16 -16.79
C TYR A 31 3.44 -6.63 -17.17
N SER A 32 4.46 -5.91 -16.72
CA SER A 32 5.85 -6.32 -16.88
C SER A 32 6.37 -6.94 -15.59
N GLU A 33 7.08 -8.05 -15.68
CA GLU A 33 7.77 -8.63 -14.54
C GLU A 33 8.98 -7.77 -14.16
N ALA A 34 9.22 -7.64 -12.86
CA ALA A 34 10.39 -6.94 -12.36
C ALA A 34 11.66 -7.78 -12.55
N THR A 35 12.70 -7.17 -13.10
CA THR A 35 14.04 -7.75 -13.17
C THR A 35 14.79 -7.61 -11.85
N GLN A 36 15.93 -8.28 -11.70
CA GLN A 36 16.80 -8.08 -10.55
C GLN A 36 17.26 -6.61 -10.42
N ALA A 37 17.50 -5.93 -11.53
CA ALA A 37 17.87 -4.51 -11.53
C ALA A 37 16.74 -3.63 -11.00
N ASP A 38 15.48 -3.92 -11.37
CA ASP A 38 14.31 -3.19 -10.86
C ASP A 38 14.14 -3.36 -9.36
N VAL A 39 14.39 -4.58 -8.84
CA VAL A 39 14.34 -4.86 -7.39
C VAL A 39 15.41 -4.07 -6.65
N ILE A 40 16.64 -4.04 -7.17
CA ILE A 40 17.73 -3.25 -6.56
C ILE A 40 17.37 -1.77 -6.56
N ALA A 41 16.89 -1.24 -7.69
CA ALA A 41 16.47 0.15 -7.81
C ALA A 41 15.29 0.49 -6.87
N ALA A 42 14.35 -0.43 -6.65
CA ALA A 42 13.25 -0.24 -5.70
C ALA A 42 13.76 -0.15 -4.25
N ILE A 43 14.74 -0.98 -3.88
CA ILE A 43 15.38 -0.93 -2.56
C ILE A 43 16.09 0.42 -2.35
N GLU A 44 16.82 0.88 -3.37
CA GLU A 44 17.51 2.18 -3.31
C GLU A 44 16.52 3.34 -3.20
N ARG A 45 15.45 3.35 -4.00
CA ARG A 45 14.38 4.36 -3.89
C ARG A 45 13.75 4.36 -2.51
N ALA A 46 13.41 3.21 -1.96
CA ALA A 46 12.82 3.10 -0.62
C ALA A 46 13.76 3.65 0.47
N ARG A 47 15.07 3.37 0.37
CA ARG A 47 16.09 3.91 1.28
C ARG A 47 16.23 5.44 1.15
N ASN A 48 16.30 5.93 -0.08
CA ASN A 48 16.51 7.36 -0.36
C ASN A 48 15.30 8.21 0.03
N SER A 49 14.08 7.65 -0.05
CA SER A 49 12.84 8.35 0.32
C SER A 49 12.58 8.33 1.84
N LEU A 50 13.19 7.40 2.57
CA LEU A 50 12.95 7.23 4.00
C LEU A 50 13.19 8.51 4.82
N PRO A 51 14.31 9.27 4.66
CA PRO A 51 14.54 10.46 5.46
C PRO A 51 13.45 11.52 5.30
N HIS A 52 12.97 11.71 4.08
CA HIS A 52 11.88 12.66 3.80
C HIS A 52 10.56 12.17 4.42
N TRP A 53 10.15 10.92 4.14
CA TRP A 53 8.89 10.37 4.64
C TRP A 53 8.83 10.28 6.16
N SER A 54 9.92 9.86 6.80
CA SER A 54 10.00 9.74 8.25
C SER A 54 10.04 11.09 8.99
N SER A 55 10.45 12.16 8.31
CA SER A 55 10.48 13.52 8.88
C SER A 55 9.12 14.20 8.90
N LEU A 56 8.15 13.74 8.11
CA LEU A 56 6.77 14.23 8.20
C LEU A 56 6.19 13.92 9.58
N CYS A 57 5.44 14.85 10.15
CA CYS A 57 4.75 14.57 11.39
C CYS A 57 3.69 13.48 11.18
N VAL A 58 3.34 12.76 12.25
CA VAL A 58 2.38 11.66 12.18
C VAL A 58 1.02 12.10 11.64
N THR A 59 0.59 13.32 11.94
CA THR A 59 -0.68 13.88 11.47
C THR A 59 -0.68 14.17 9.96
N GLU A 60 0.46 14.56 9.40
CA GLU A 60 0.60 14.73 7.94
C GLU A 60 0.51 13.37 7.23
N ARG A 61 1.23 12.35 7.73
CA ARG A 61 1.12 11.00 7.19
C ARG A 61 -0.30 10.43 7.31
N ALA A 62 -0.96 10.64 8.46
CA ALA A 62 -2.34 10.24 8.67
C ALA A 62 -3.29 10.90 7.66
N ALA A 63 -3.14 12.20 7.41
CA ALA A 63 -3.97 12.92 6.42
C ALA A 63 -3.80 12.38 4.98
N ILE A 64 -2.59 11.92 4.62
CA ILE A 64 -2.35 11.27 3.33
C ILE A 64 -3.12 9.95 3.25
N LEU A 65 -3.09 9.13 4.31
CA LEU A 65 -3.82 7.86 4.35
C LEU A 65 -5.35 8.05 4.36
N GLU A 66 -5.85 9.06 5.05
CA GLU A 66 -7.27 9.43 5.00
C GLU A 66 -7.69 9.84 3.58
N ARG A 67 -6.83 10.59 2.89
CA ARG A 67 -7.07 10.93 1.49
C ARG A 67 -7.06 9.71 0.58
N ALA A 68 -6.17 8.76 0.80
CA ALA A 68 -6.17 7.47 0.08
C ALA A 68 -7.48 6.71 0.33
N ALA A 69 -8.00 6.68 1.56
CA ALA A 69 -9.30 6.08 1.87
C ALA A 69 -10.44 6.69 1.05
N GLU A 70 -10.50 8.02 0.95
CA GLU A 70 -11.51 8.72 0.12
C GLU A 70 -11.39 8.35 -1.37
N LEU A 71 -10.17 8.19 -1.88
CA LEU A 71 -9.93 7.81 -3.27
C LEU A 71 -10.32 6.36 -3.54
N PHE A 72 -10.08 5.42 -2.62
CA PHE A 72 -10.59 4.06 -2.69
C PHE A 72 -12.12 4.03 -2.73
N GLU A 73 -12.78 4.78 -1.86
CA GLU A 73 -14.25 4.90 -1.85
C GLU A 73 -14.78 5.46 -3.17
N ALA A 74 -14.17 6.51 -3.69
CA ALA A 74 -14.58 7.14 -4.95
C ALA A 74 -14.43 6.20 -6.17
N ARG A 75 -13.50 5.24 -6.12
CA ARG A 75 -13.23 4.27 -7.19
C ARG A 75 -13.78 2.88 -6.90
N THR A 76 -14.71 2.73 -5.96
CA THR A 76 -15.27 1.43 -5.52
C THR A 76 -15.72 0.55 -6.68
N ALA A 77 -16.45 1.10 -7.64
CA ALA A 77 -16.96 0.33 -8.79
C ALA A 77 -15.83 -0.22 -9.68
N GLU A 78 -14.77 0.56 -9.86
CA GLU A 78 -13.60 0.18 -10.66
C GLU A 78 -12.84 -0.96 -9.99
N PHE A 79 -12.51 -0.83 -8.70
CA PHE A 79 -11.86 -1.88 -7.92
C PHE A 79 -12.69 -3.15 -7.88
N THR A 80 -13.97 -3.06 -7.52
CA THR A 80 -14.86 -4.22 -7.46
C THR A 80 -14.93 -4.96 -8.80
N SER A 81 -15.03 -4.22 -9.92
CA SER A 81 -15.04 -4.82 -11.24
C SER A 81 -13.71 -5.52 -11.59
N LEU A 82 -12.59 -4.89 -11.25
CA LEU A 82 -11.27 -5.47 -11.53
C LEU A 82 -10.99 -6.70 -10.67
N ILE A 83 -11.32 -6.65 -9.37
CA ILE A 83 -11.20 -7.80 -8.44
C ILE A 83 -12.03 -8.98 -8.96
N ALA A 84 -13.27 -8.73 -9.42
CA ALA A 84 -14.11 -9.79 -9.96
C ALA A 84 -13.51 -10.43 -11.22
N LYS A 85 -12.91 -9.63 -12.12
CA LYS A 85 -12.28 -10.13 -13.34
C LYS A 85 -10.96 -10.82 -13.13
N GLU A 86 -10.07 -10.23 -12.36
CA GLU A 86 -8.69 -10.69 -12.20
C GLU A 86 -8.56 -11.80 -11.15
N ALA A 87 -9.23 -11.66 -10.00
CA ALA A 87 -9.19 -12.63 -8.91
C ALA A 87 -10.36 -13.65 -8.95
N GLY A 88 -11.34 -13.48 -9.83
CA GLY A 88 -12.50 -14.37 -9.92
C GLY A 88 -13.43 -14.30 -8.71
N ARG A 89 -13.43 -13.20 -7.98
CA ARG A 89 -14.26 -13.02 -6.78
C ARG A 89 -15.67 -12.56 -7.14
N THR A 90 -16.62 -12.78 -6.21
CA THR A 90 -17.95 -12.21 -6.38
C THR A 90 -17.93 -10.68 -6.26
N LEU A 91 -18.93 -10.01 -6.81
CA LEU A 91 -19.02 -8.54 -6.65
C LEU A 91 -19.19 -8.11 -5.19
N ASN A 92 -19.86 -8.93 -4.38
CA ASN A 92 -19.99 -8.67 -2.94
C ASN A 92 -18.64 -8.77 -2.23
N ASP A 93 -17.87 -9.82 -2.50
CA ASP A 93 -16.52 -9.96 -1.93
C ASP A 93 -15.61 -8.81 -2.37
N GLY A 94 -15.68 -8.38 -3.65
CA GLY A 94 -14.91 -7.24 -4.15
C GLY A 94 -15.30 -5.94 -3.46
N LEU A 95 -16.60 -5.73 -3.18
CA LEU A 95 -17.08 -4.58 -2.42
C LEU A 95 -16.57 -4.60 -0.96
N ASP A 96 -16.58 -5.77 -0.33
CA ASP A 96 -16.09 -5.92 1.03
C ASP A 96 -14.58 -5.71 1.11
N GLU A 97 -13.81 -6.12 0.11
CA GLU A 97 -12.37 -5.81 0.04
C GLU A 97 -12.08 -4.31 -0.09
N VAL A 98 -12.88 -3.57 -0.87
CA VAL A 98 -12.72 -2.11 -0.93
C VAL A 98 -12.99 -1.47 0.42
N ARG A 99 -14.05 -1.89 1.11
CA ARG A 99 -14.37 -1.41 2.47
C ARG A 99 -13.24 -1.71 3.44
N GLU A 100 -12.69 -2.93 3.41
CA GLU A 100 -11.58 -3.33 4.27
C GLU A 100 -10.32 -2.51 3.98
N ALA A 101 -9.98 -2.24 2.71
CA ALA A 101 -8.86 -1.38 2.36
C ALA A 101 -9.02 0.05 2.88
N VAL A 102 -10.24 0.62 2.78
CA VAL A 102 -10.61 1.91 3.36
C VAL A 102 -10.45 1.90 4.88
N ASP A 103 -10.97 0.86 5.52
CA ASP A 103 -10.89 0.70 6.98
C ASP A 103 -9.43 0.58 7.46
N PHE A 104 -8.57 -0.13 6.73
CA PHE A 104 -7.13 -0.17 7.04
C PHE A 104 -6.47 1.20 6.95
N CYS A 105 -6.76 1.99 5.92
CA CYS A 105 -6.23 3.34 5.80
C CYS A 105 -6.61 4.19 7.02
N ARG A 106 -7.89 4.23 7.38
CA ARG A 106 -8.41 5.00 8.52
C ARG A 106 -7.93 4.47 9.86
N TYR A 107 -7.94 3.15 10.03
CA TYR A 107 -7.50 2.50 11.26
C TYR A 107 -6.04 2.81 11.56
N TYR A 108 -5.13 2.59 10.61
CA TYR A 108 -3.71 2.82 10.85
C TYR A 108 -3.36 4.31 10.94
N ALA A 109 -4.06 5.20 10.25
CA ALA A 109 -3.95 6.65 10.44
C ALA A 109 -4.28 7.05 11.89
N ALA A 110 -5.40 6.56 12.41
CA ALA A 110 -5.83 6.83 13.79
C ALA A 110 -4.88 6.21 14.82
N GLN A 111 -4.47 4.94 14.63
CA GLN A 111 -3.56 4.26 15.56
C GLN A 111 -2.18 4.92 15.60
N ALA A 112 -1.60 5.25 14.45
CA ALA A 112 -0.31 5.92 14.39
C ALA A 112 -0.38 7.30 15.07
N THR A 113 -1.44 8.06 14.84
CA THR A 113 -1.65 9.36 15.49
C THR A 113 -1.74 9.18 17.01
N SER A 114 -2.48 8.19 17.49
CA SER A 114 -2.60 7.93 18.93
C SER A 114 -1.28 7.53 19.59
N LEU A 115 -0.45 6.73 18.89
CA LEU A 115 0.78 6.17 19.46
C LEU A 115 2.01 7.07 19.29
N MET A 116 2.04 7.92 18.25
CA MET A 116 3.26 8.63 17.82
C MET A 116 3.12 10.15 17.89
N HIS A 117 1.96 10.68 18.32
CA HIS A 117 1.77 12.13 18.38
C HIS A 117 2.67 12.80 19.42
N SER A 118 2.91 12.12 20.54
CA SER A 118 3.80 12.59 21.62
C SER A 118 4.51 11.43 22.30
N GLU A 119 5.64 11.76 22.93
CA GLU A 119 6.31 10.79 23.81
C GLU A 119 5.44 10.47 25.03
N LEU A 120 5.41 9.21 25.43
CA LEU A 120 4.73 8.77 26.63
C LEU A 120 5.68 8.88 27.83
N GLU A 121 5.31 9.67 28.83
CA GLU A 121 6.05 9.69 30.08
C GLU A 121 5.79 8.40 30.87
N LEU A 122 6.87 7.77 31.33
CA LEU A 122 6.83 6.53 32.10
C LEU A 122 7.22 6.81 33.56
N PRO A 123 6.70 6.03 34.51
CA PRO A 123 7.11 6.13 35.91
C PRO A 123 8.63 5.91 36.07
N GLY A 124 9.23 6.65 36.98
CA GLY A 124 10.65 6.54 37.32
C GLY A 124 10.89 6.85 38.80
N VAL A 125 12.10 6.61 39.26
CA VAL A 125 12.54 7.01 40.61
C VAL A 125 12.81 8.52 40.65
N THR A 126 12.86 9.09 41.85
CA THR A 126 13.11 10.53 42.04
C THR A 126 14.40 10.96 41.30
N GLY A 127 14.27 11.96 40.46
CA GLY A 127 15.38 12.51 39.66
C GLY A 127 15.55 11.91 38.26
N GLU A 128 14.73 10.94 37.87
CA GLU A 128 14.69 10.38 36.51
C GLU A 128 13.54 10.95 35.69
N THR A 129 13.74 11.11 34.40
CA THR A 129 12.69 11.37 33.42
C THR A 129 12.72 10.25 32.39
N ASN A 130 11.72 9.39 32.38
CA ASN A 130 11.61 8.26 31.49
C ASN A 130 10.56 8.54 30.40
N ARG A 131 10.93 8.34 29.14
CA ARG A 131 10.03 8.57 27.99
C ARG A 131 10.09 7.41 27.03
N LEU A 132 8.93 7.02 26.53
CA LEU A 132 8.77 6.05 25.44
C LEU A 132 8.39 6.79 24.17
N SER A 133 9.15 6.57 23.11
CA SER A 133 8.82 7.05 21.76
C SER A 133 8.93 5.93 20.73
N TYR A 134 8.21 6.09 19.64
CA TYR A 134 8.25 5.17 18.51
C TYR A 134 8.96 5.82 17.33
N ALA A 135 9.78 5.05 16.63
CA ALA A 135 10.53 5.50 15.44
C ALA A 135 10.37 4.51 14.30
N PRO A 136 10.38 4.97 13.03
CA PRO A 136 10.39 4.09 11.88
C PRO A 136 11.63 3.20 11.86
N ARG A 137 11.47 1.97 11.36
CA ARG A 137 12.54 0.96 11.27
C ARG A 137 13.29 1.00 9.94
N GLY A 138 12.70 1.59 8.91
CA GLY A 138 13.30 1.67 7.59
C GLY A 138 12.40 1.12 6.48
N PRO A 139 12.98 0.71 5.33
CA PRO A 139 12.23 0.08 4.25
C PRO A 139 11.71 -1.31 4.64
N TRP A 140 10.45 -1.57 4.29
CA TRP A 140 9.77 -2.86 4.50
C TRP A 140 9.39 -3.49 3.17
N LEU A 141 9.54 -4.82 3.07
CA LEU A 141 9.00 -5.61 1.98
C LEU A 141 7.64 -6.17 2.39
N CYS A 142 6.60 -5.78 1.64
CA CYS A 142 5.24 -6.29 1.81
C CYS A 142 4.92 -7.27 0.69
N ILE A 143 4.64 -8.54 1.05
CA ILE A 143 4.29 -9.61 0.11
C ILE A 143 2.85 -9.99 0.37
N SER A 144 1.98 -9.80 -0.62
CA SER A 144 0.55 -10.03 -0.49
C SER A 144 0.07 -11.22 -1.33
N PRO A 145 -1.02 -11.89 -0.89
CA PRO A 145 -1.62 -13.02 -1.60
C PRO A 145 -2.56 -12.56 -2.72
N TRP A 146 -2.98 -13.53 -3.55
CA TRP A 146 -3.90 -13.30 -4.66
C TRP A 146 -5.39 -13.28 -4.25
N ASN A 147 -5.74 -13.97 -3.15
CA ASN A 147 -7.12 -14.19 -2.75
C ASN A 147 -7.78 -12.99 -2.03
N PHE A 148 -6.97 -12.03 -1.57
CA PHE A 148 -7.38 -10.71 -1.08
C PHE A 148 -6.47 -9.64 -1.71
N PRO A 149 -6.59 -9.44 -3.05
CA PRO A 149 -5.59 -8.70 -3.82
C PRO A 149 -5.55 -7.21 -3.49
N LEU A 150 -6.62 -6.64 -2.97
CA LEU A 150 -6.71 -5.24 -2.57
C LEU A 150 -6.51 -5.07 -1.07
N ALA A 151 -7.31 -5.75 -0.25
CA ALA A 151 -7.37 -5.49 1.19
C ALA A 151 -6.04 -5.80 1.89
N ILE A 152 -5.49 -7.01 1.72
CA ILE A 152 -4.22 -7.39 2.36
C ILE A 152 -3.05 -6.60 1.77
N PHE A 153 -3.05 -6.36 0.45
CA PHE A 153 -2.03 -5.53 -0.19
C PHE A 153 -2.01 -4.12 0.44
N THR A 154 -3.15 -3.46 0.50
CA THR A 154 -3.29 -2.12 1.08
C THR A 154 -2.95 -2.11 2.57
N GLY A 155 -3.48 -3.05 3.35
CA GLY A 155 -3.29 -3.11 4.80
C GLY A 155 -1.82 -3.20 5.21
N GLN A 156 -1.02 -4.03 4.54
CA GLN A 156 0.42 -4.14 4.79
C GLN A 156 1.16 -2.84 4.47
N ILE A 157 0.81 -2.18 3.38
CA ILE A 157 1.45 -0.94 2.93
C ILE A 157 1.13 0.20 3.90
N VAL A 158 -0.15 0.45 4.16
CA VAL A 158 -0.58 1.61 4.95
C VAL A 158 -0.18 1.50 6.41
N ALA A 159 -0.12 0.28 6.99
CA ALA A 159 0.41 0.06 8.32
C ALA A 159 1.86 0.53 8.47
N ASN A 160 2.69 0.25 7.47
CA ASN A 160 4.08 0.67 7.45
C ASN A 160 4.24 2.16 7.18
N LEU A 161 3.49 2.71 6.21
CA LEU A 161 3.55 4.13 5.88
C LEU A 161 3.08 5.01 7.04
N ALA A 162 2.03 4.60 7.77
CA ALA A 162 1.50 5.33 8.92
C ALA A 162 2.57 5.64 9.98
N VAL A 163 3.45 4.67 10.27
CA VAL A 163 4.50 4.80 11.27
C VAL A 163 5.82 5.37 10.73
N GLY A 164 5.83 5.84 9.47
CA GLY A 164 6.98 6.53 8.87
C GLY A 164 7.99 5.63 8.18
N ASN A 165 7.70 4.34 7.99
CA ASN A 165 8.50 3.45 7.15
C ASN A 165 8.25 3.71 5.66
N THR A 166 9.18 3.30 4.81
CA THR A 166 8.97 3.18 3.37
C THR A 166 8.69 1.72 3.00
N VAL A 167 8.03 1.51 1.87
CA VAL A 167 7.52 0.18 1.48
C VAL A 167 7.98 -0.19 0.07
N ILE A 168 8.34 -1.47 -0.08
CA ILE A 168 8.45 -2.15 -1.36
C ILE A 168 7.31 -3.17 -1.39
N ALA A 169 6.35 -2.97 -2.27
CA ALA A 169 5.17 -3.83 -2.36
C ALA A 169 5.33 -4.86 -3.47
N LYS A 170 5.21 -6.15 -3.13
CA LYS A 170 5.22 -7.27 -4.07
C LYS A 170 3.83 -7.92 -4.08
N PRO A 171 2.97 -7.63 -5.07
CA PRO A 171 1.69 -8.33 -5.22
C PRO A 171 1.88 -9.79 -5.66
N ALA A 172 0.82 -10.56 -5.59
CA ALA A 172 0.79 -11.89 -6.20
C ALA A 172 0.78 -11.78 -7.74
N GLU A 173 1.45 -12.71 -8.39
CA GLU A 173 1.54 -12.76 -9.86
C GLU A 173 0.19 -13.03 -10.55
N GLN A 174 -0.80 -13.52 -9.81
CA GLN A 174 -2.15 -13.77 -10.32
C GLN A 174 -3.01 -12.49 -10.37
N THR A 175 -2.66 -11.46 -9.57
CA THR A 175 -3.51 -10.25 -9.39
C THR A 175 -2.68 -8.95 -9.38
N PRO A 176 -1.80 -8.73 -10.37
CA PRO A 176 -0.95 -7.56 -10.41
C PRO A 176 -1.70 -6.27 -10.76
N LEU A 177 -2.81 -6.35 -11.52
CA LEU A 177 -3.52 -5.16 -12.00
C LEU A 177 -4.33 -4.49 -10.88
N VAL A 178 -4.94 -5.28 -9.98
CA VAL A 178 -5.60 -4.73 -8.77
C VAL A 178 -4.58 -3.99 -7.90
N ALA A 179 -3.41 -4.59 -7.69
CA ALA A 179 -2.34 -3.97 -6.92
C ALA A 179 -1.81 -2.69 -7.58
N ARG A 180 -1.68 -2.69 -8.92
CA ARG A 180 -1.31 -1.50 -9.68
C ARG A 180 -2.31 -0.39 -9.50
N LEU A 181 -3.60 -0.69 -9.68
CA LEU A 181 -4.67 0.26 -9.50
C LEU A 181 -4.67 0.87 -8.08
N ALA A 182 -4.31 0.06 -7.07
CA ALA A 182 -4.16 0.51 -5.69
C ALA A 182 -2.96 1.47 -5.50
N CYS A 183 -1.87 1.29 -6.27
CA CYS A 183 -0.73 2.21 -6.23
C CYS A 183 -1.00 3.56 -6.90
N ASP A 184 -2.05 3.65 -7.74
CA ASP A 184 -2.47 4.87 -8.43
C ASP A 184 -3.43 5.73 -7.57
N VAL A 185 -3.67 5.34 -6.32
CA VAL A 185 -4.45 6.07 -5.31
C VAL A 185 -3.54 6.98 -4.50
#